data_80c946fb292fd1ae09bfa4a864ebbb3c
#
_entry.id   80c946fb292fd1ae09bfa4a864ebbb3c
#
_cell.length_a   1.000
_cell.length_b   1.000
_cell.length_c   1.000
_cell.angle_alpha   90.00
_cell.angle_beta   90.00
_cell.angle_gamma   90.00
#
_symmetry.space_group_name_H-M   'P 1'
#
loop_
_entity.id
_entity.type
_entity.pdbx_description
1 polymer ?
#
loop_
_entity_poly.entity_id
_entity_poly.type
_entity_poly.pdbx_seq_one_letter_code
_entity_poly.pdbx_strand_id
1 'polypeptide(L)'
;MKFNILNLLSITLVSFLMSCAGSEPTDVQVEDPAIEVEVEVAEAPIDDIFYQVPSPNDLFNVLKDADISYNKEILNDLSRVESLNSKKAKALNFGVYAADLAYVSSLGQIGDASPIFETIRSLSKELEIENAMNDVIYSRIQDNLDASNPDSLFSLSNETYYKAYAYLDNNDRGDVLGMIVVGGWVEGLNIILNCQDYNDSSEVVQRIADQRLTLENLLVFASRIQNEDLDNIIAELAPVEELYNGLVVTEDSDFTTDESEDGVVVFGGGSTVSFSEEDFNNLKSIVAEIRASIIDGTL
;
A
#
# COMPACT_ATOMS: atom_id res chain seq x y z
N MET A 1 -26.43 -56.48 -7.77
CA MET A 1 -26.27 -56.66 -9.21
C MET A 1 -25.02 -55.86 -9.56
N LYS A 2 -23.83 -56.46 -9.61
CA LYS A 2 -23.08 -57.09 -10.70
C LYS A 2 -23.20 -56.31 -12.02
N PHE A 3 -22.12 -55.63 -12.46
CA PHE A 3 -21.21 -56.17 -13.48
C PHE A 3 -19.98 -55.29 -13.63
N ASN A 4 -18.82 -55.93 -13.52
CA ASN A 4 -17.49 -55.56 -14.02
C ASN A 4 -17.49 -55.50 -15.56
N ILE A 5 -16.55 -54.77 -16.18
CA ILE A 5 -15.72 -55.25 -17.27
C ILE A 5 -14.45 -54.43 -17.38
N LEU A 6 -13.39 -55.09 -17.26
CA LEU A 6 -11.97 -55.00 -17.48
C LEU A 6 -11.67 -55.20 -18.97
N ASN A 7 -10.71 -54.45 -19.56
CA ASN A 7 -9.88 -54.88 -20.72
C ASN A 7 -8.73 -53.85 -20.81
N LEU A 8 -7.55 -54.14 -20.55
CA LEU A 8 -6.48 -55.04 -20.97
C LEU A 8 -5.91 -54.75 -22.38
N LEU A 9 -4.64 -54.38 -22.36
CA LEU A 9 -3.48 -54.67 -23.22
C LEU A 9 -3.39 -54.11 -24.67
N SER A 10 -2.32 -53.39 -25.00
CA SER A 10 -1.31 -53.94 -25.89
C SER A 10 0.01 -53.10 -25.89
N ILE A 11 1.08 -53.81 -25.54
CA ILE A 11 2.49 -53.43 -25.66
C ILE A 11 2.90 -53.74 -27.11
N THR A 12 3.62 -52.82 -27.77
CA THR A 12 4.50 -53.20 -28.88
C THR A 12 5.83 -52.49 -28.77
N LEU A 13 6.81 -53.28 -28.40
CA LEU A 13 8.26 -53.03 -28.38
C LEU A 13 8.80 -53.34 -29.79
N VAL A 14 9.43 -52.35 -30.44
CA VAL A 14 10.27 -52.64 -31.62
C VAL A 14 11.65 -52.03 -31.40
N SER A 15 12.59 -52.91 -31.17
CA SER A 15 14.03 -52.66 -31.20
C SER A 15 14.53 -52.79 -32.64
N PHE A 16 15.35 -51.82 -33.10
CA PHE A 16 16.25 -52.10 -34.21
C PHE A 16 17.63 -51.46 -33.98
N LEU A 17 18.61 -52.29 -34.24
CA LEU A 17 20.03 -52.12 -33.98
C LEU A 17 20.77 -51.46 -35.16
N MET A 18 21.78 -50.68 -34.79
CA MET A 18 23.08 -50.43 -35.43
C MET A 18 23.23 -50.44 -36.96
N SER A 19 23.80 -49.37 -37.45
CA SER A 19 24.95 -49.47 -38.37
C SER A 19 25.82 -48.20 -38.37
N CYS A 20 27.11 -48.37 -38.06
CA CYS A 20 28.17 -47.40 -38.26
C CYS A 20 28.59 -47.38 -39.71
N ALA A 21 28.72 -46.18 -40.33
CA ALA A 21 29.70 -45.93 -41.36
C ALA A 21 29.99 -44.42 -41.43
N GLY A 22 31.26 -44.08 -41.31
CA GLY A 22 31.74 -42.70 -41.32
C GLY A 22 31.74 -42.08 -42.71
N SER A 23 31.62 -40.75 -42.74
CA SER A 23 32.10 -39.87 -43.82
C SER A 23 32.19 -38.43 -43.30
N GLU A 24 33.11 -37.70 -43.88
CA GLU A 24 33.76 -36.44 -43.55
C GLU A 24 32.80 -35.23 -43.34
N PRO A 25 33.29 -34.11 -42.71
CA PRO A 25 32.46 -32.96 -42.31
C PRO A 25 32.15 -32.09 -43.52
N THR A 26 30.89 -31.94 -43.79
CA THR A 26 30.38 -30.90 -44.72
C THR A 26 29.94 -29.72 -43.88
N ASP A 27 30.56 -28.58 -44.18
CA ASP A 27 30.25 -27.25 -43.60
C ASP A 27 28.80 -26.89 -43.92
N VAL A 28 27.89 -26.99 -42.96
CA VAL A 28 26.51 -26.56 -43.08
C VAL A 28 26.39 -25.24 -42.29
N GLN A 29 26.30 -24.14 -43.03
CA GLN A 29 25.85 -22.87 -42.47
C GLN A 29 24.43 -23.07 -41.90
N VAL A 30 24.33 -23.01 -40.59
CA VAL A 30 23.05 -22.95 -39.87
C VAL A 30 22.59 -21.49 -39.92
N GLU A 31 21.66 -21.17 -40.80
CA GLU A 31 20.86 -19.96 -40.67
C GLU A 31 19.98 -20.12 -39.40
N ASP A 32 20.28 -19.30 -38.42
CA ASP A 32 19.52 -19.18 -37.19
C ASP A 32 18.17 -18.49 -37.51
N PRO A 33 17.01 -19.14 -37.44
CA PRO A 33 15.76 -18.45 -37.61
C PRO A 33 15.56 -17.54 -36.38
N ALA A 34 15.65 -16.23 -36.59
CA ALA A 34 15.23 -15.25 -35.60
C ALA A 34 13.78 -15.59 -35.20
N ILE A 35 13.63 -16.19 -34.01
CA ILE A 35 12.32 -16.31 -33.37
C ILE A 35 11.99 -14.92 -32.85
N GLU A 36 11.19 -14.18 -33.60
CA GLU A 36 10.47 -13.03 -33.07
C GLU A 36 9.52 -13.58 -31.99
N VAL A 37 9.95 -13.50 -30.75
CA VAL A 37 9.06 -13.71 -29.60
C VAL A 37 8.24 -12.43 -29.50
N GLU A 38 7.04 -12.44 -30.06
CA GLU A 38 6.01 -11.46 -29.74
C GLU A 38 5.72 -11.65 -28.23
N VAL A 39 6.34 -10.80 -27.41
CA VAL A 39 6.00 -10.70 -25.98
C VAL A 39 4.63 -10.03 -25.95
N GLU A 40 3.59 -10.85 -25.91
CA GLU A 40 2.26 -10.41 -25.51
C GLU A 40 2.41 -9.96 -24.06
N VAL A 41 2.51 -8.64 -23.84
CA VAL A 41 2.46 -8.06 -22.52
C VAL A 41 1.02 -8.28 -22.06
N ALA A 42 0.79 -9.40 -21.36
CA ALA A 42 -0.45 -9.62 -20.66
C ALA A 42 -0.60 -8.46 -19.67
N GLU A 43 -1.66 -7.68 -19.81
CA GLU A 43 -2.05 -6.70 -18.80
C GLU A 43 -2.13 -7.45 -17.47
N ALA A 44 -1.36 -7.00 -16.47
CA ALA A 44 -1.37 -7.61 -15.14
C ALA A 44 -2.80 -7.64 -14.62
N PRO A 45 -3.24 -8.75 -14.02
CA PRO A 45 -4.57 -8.82 -13.42
C PRO A 45 -4.73 -7.70 -12.38
N ILE A 46 -5.94 -7.15 -12.28
CA ILE A 46 -6.27 -6.07 -11.33
C ILE A 46 -5.90 -6.45 -9.88
N ASP A 47 -5.89 -7.72 -9.55
CA ASP A 47 -5.47 -8.28 -8.25
C ASP A 47 -4.01 -7.92 -7.86
N ASP A 48 -3.10 -7.73 -8.81
CA ASP A 48 -1.70 -7.39 -8.50
C ASP A 48 -1.52 -5.95 -8.01
N ILE A 49 -2.50 -5.07 -8.24
CA ILE A 49 -2.45 -3.66 -7.84
C ILE A 49 -2.88 -3.48 -6.37
N PHE A 50 -3.68 -4.38 -5.86
CA PHE A 50 -4.11 -4.41 -4.47
C PHE A 50 -2.92 -4.32 -3.49
N TYR A 51 -1.80 -4.96 -3.80
CA TYR A 51 -0.59 -4.94 -3.00
C TYR A 51 0.29 -3.69 -3.19
N GLN A 52 -0.07 -2.80 -4.10
CA GLN A 52 0.73 -1.61 -4.42
C GLN A 52 0.23 -0.34 -3.72
N VAL A 53 -0.96 -0.35 -3.12
CA VAL A 53 -1.47 0.76 -2.31
C VAL A 53 -1.24 0.43 -0.83
N PRO A 54 -0.15 0.93 -0.22
CA PRO A 54 0.19 0.59 1.15
C PRO A 54 -0.87 1.12 2.13
N SER A 55 -1.03 0.40 3.24
CA SER A 55 -1.86 0.87 4.33
C SER A 55 -1.16 1.99 5.12
N PRO A 56 -1.89 2.83 5.87
CA PRO A 56 -1.27 3.78 6.79
C PRO A 56 -0.31 3.12 7.78
N ASN A 57 -0.54 1.87 8.16
CA ASN A 57 0.33 1.12 9.07
C ASN A 57 1.75 0.91 8.49
N ASP A 58 1.88 0.75 7.17
CA ASP A 58 3.20 0.55 6.55
C ASP A 58 4.09 1.77 6.71
N LEU A 59 3.49 2.98 6.68
CA LEU A 59 4.20 4.22 6.93
C LEU A 59 4.65 4.34 8.39
N PHE A 60 3.83 3.87 9.34
CA PHE A 60 4.10 4.02 10.77
C PHE A 60 4.95 2.90 11.39
N ASN A 61 5.28 1.85 10.64
CA ASN A 61 6.19 0.82 11.14
C ASN A 61 7.54 1.40 11.58
N VAL A 62 8.06 2.41 10.85
CA VAL A 62 9.32 3.07 11.20
C VAL A 62 9.26 3.80 12.55
N LEU A 63 8.08 4.23 13.01
CA LEU A 63 7.92 4.93 14.28
C LEU A 63 8.08 4.00 15.48
N LYS A 64 7.87 2.68 15.31
CA LYS A 64 8.03 1.70 16.38
C LYS A 64 9.49 1.52 16.78
N ASP A 65 10.40 1.64 15.83
CA ASP A 65 11.83 1.44 16.02
C ASP A 65 12.56 2.77 16.27
N ALA A 66 11.92 3.90 15.96
CA ALA A 66 12.41 5.23 16.21
C ALA A 66 12.02 5.71 17.64
N ASP A 67 12.91 6.45 18.31
CA ASP A 67 12.62 7.07 19.62
C ASP A 67 11.74 8.32 19.44
N ILE A 68 10.54 8.13 18.91
CA ILE A 68 9.57 9.18 18.63
C ILE A 68 8.63 9.39 19.80
N SER A 69 8.54 10.62 20.27
CA SER A 69 7.58 11.00 21.31
C SER A 69 6.17 11.17 20.72
N TYR A 70 5.18 10.61 21.40
CA TYR A 70 3.79 10.81 21.03
C TYR A 70 3.38 12.29 21.13
N ASN A 71 2.72 12.79 20.12
CA ASN A 71 2.14 14.13 20.12
C ASN A 71 0.66 14.07 19.72
N LYS A 72 -0.21 14.29 20.70
CA LYS A 72 -1.67 14.29 20.50
C LYS A 72 -2.17 15.44 19.65
N GLU A 73 -1.45 16.56 19.58
CA GLU A 73 -1.87 17.77 18.85
C GLU A 73 -1.83 17.59 17.33
N ILE A 74 -1.16 16.52 16.84
CA ILE A 74 -1.14 16.18 15.42
C ILE A 74 -2.47 15.59 14.97
N LEU A 75 -3.19 14.89 15.86
CA LEU A 75 -4.42 14.18 15.55
C LEU A 75 -5.54 15.12 15.09
N ASN A 76 -6.44 14.57 14.26
CA ASN A 76 -7.64 15.30 13.88
C ASN A 76 -8.64 15.38 15.05
N ASP A 77 -9.24 16.56 15.21
CA ASP A 77 -10.26 16.77 16.25
C ASP A 77 -11.53 15.95 15.93
N LEU A 78 -11.90 15.07 16.84
CA LEU A 78 -13.06 14.19 16.68
C LEU A 78 -14.39 14.95 16.55
N SER A 79 -14.48 16.19 17.08
CA SER A 79 -15.67 17.02 16.97
C SER A 79 -15.98 17.45 15.54
N ARG A 80 -14.98 17.42 14.64
CA ARG A 80 -15.16 17.79 13.22
C ARG A 80 -16.07 16.82 12.47
N VAL A 81 -16.21 15.58 12.92
CA VAL A 81 -17.08 14.59 12.27
C VAL A 81 -18.51 15.06 12.10
N GLU A 82 -19.03 15.86 13.03
CA GLU A 82 -20.40 16.39 12.99
C GLU A 82 -20.61 17.41 11.84
N SER A 83 -19.52 18.01 11.33
CA SER A 83 -19.57 18.98 10.23
C SER A 83 -19.47 18.36 8.84
N LEU A 84 -19.16 17.07 8.74
CA LEU A 84 -18.99 16.36 7.47
C LEU A 84 -20.35 16.04 6.82
N ASN A 85 -20.75 16.82 5.83
CA ASN A 85 -22.08 16.73 5.26
C ASN A 85 -22.16 15.94 3.94
N SER A 86 -21.05 15.75 3.22
CA SER A 86 -21.02 15.03 1.95
C SER A 86 -20.44 13.62 2.10
N LYS A 87 -20.82 12.69 1.20
CA LYS A 87 -20.22 11.36 1.11
C LYS A 87 -18.69 11.45 0.90
N LYS A 88 -18.26 12.38 0.05
CA LYS A 88 -16.86 12.69 -0.24
C LYS A 88 -16.11 13.07 1.04
N ALA A 89 -16.59 14.11 1.77
CA ALA A 89 -15.97 14.55 3.01
C ALA A 89 -15.89 13.42 4.06
N LYS A 90 -16.95 12.61 4.19
CA LYS A 90 -16.97 11.46 5.11
C LYS A 90 -15.96 10.37 4.72
N ALA A 91 -15.83 10.08 3.42
CA ALA A 91 -14.90 9.06 2.94
C ALA A 91 -13.43 9.49 3.13
N LEU A 92 -13.10 10.74 2.78
CA LEU A 92 -11.77 11.31 3.05
C LEU A 92 -11.43 11.28 4.54
N ASN A 93 -12.34 11.74 5.39
CA ASN A 93 -12.13 11.79 6.84
C ASN A 93 -12.15 10.40 7.50
N PHE A 94 -12.84 9.42 6.93
CA PHE A 94 -12.67 8.03 7.36
C PHE A 94 -11.21 7.59 7.22
N GLY A 95 -10.57 7.92 6.08
CA GLY A 95 -9.15 7.69 5.86
C GLY A 95 -8.27 8.42 6.88
N VAL A 96 -8.56 9.70 7.14
CA VAL A 96 -7.85 10.52 8.15
C VAL A 96 -7.89 9.83 9.51
N TYR A 97 -9.08 9.49 10.03
CA TYR A 97 -9.18 8.82 11.34
C TYR A 97 -8.59 7.41 11.35
N ALA A 98 -8.57 6.70 10.21
CA ALA A 98 -7.89 5.42 10.11
C ALA A 98 -6.36 5.57 10.27
N ALA A 99 -5.77 6.62 9.70
CA ALA A 99 -4.35 6.94 9.90
C ALA A 99 -4.07 7.39 11.34
N ASP A 100 -4.93 8.21 11.94
CA ASP A 100 -4.84 8.57 13.36
C ASP A 100 -4.86 7.33 14.26
N LEU A 101 -5.77 6.38 14.01
CA LEU A 101 -5.84 5.12 14.76
C LEU A 101 -4.55 4.29 14.62
N ALA A 102 -3.99 4.22 13.42
CA ALA A 102 -2.74 3.53 13.18
C ALA A 102 -1.57 4.19 13.94
N TYR A 103 -1.49 5.51 13.92
CA TYR A 103 -0.47 6.27 14.65
C TYR A 103 -0.55 6.06 16.17
N VAL A 104 -1.71 6.27 16.77
CA VAL A 104 -1.85 6.08 18.25
C VAL A 104 -1.61 4.64 18.67
N SER A 105 -1.97 3.67 17.81
CA SER A 105 -1.72 2.24 18.06
C SER A 105 -0.23 1.91 17.94
N SER A 106 0.48 2.47 16.96
CA SER A 106 1.92 2.23 16.78
C SER A 106 2.76 2.69 17.96
N LEU A 107 2.33 3.77 18.65
CA LEU A 107 2.98 4.32 19.83
C LEU A 107 2.32 3.89 21.16
N GLY A 108 1.42 2.91 21.13
CA GLY A 108 0.82 2.32 22.33
C GLY A 108 -0.17 3.21 23.08
N GLN A 109 -0.77 4.22 22.45
CA GLN A 109 -1.65 5.21 23.05
C GLN A 109 -3.11 4.74 23.07
N ILE A 110 -3.39 3.68 23.79
CA ILE A 110 -4.70 3.00 23.84
C ILE A 110 -5.83 3.95 24.28
N GLY A 111 -5.55 4.90 25.19
CA GLY A 111 -6.56 5.86 25.66
C GLY A 111 -7.13 6.77 24.57
N ASP A 112 -6.31 7.11 23.59
CA ASP A 112 -6.72 7.93 22.43
C ASP A 112 -7.27 7.06 21.29
N ALA A 113 -6.91 5.78 21.21
CA ALA A 113 -7.38 4.86 20.16
C ALA A 113 -8.90 4.60 20.25
N SER A 114 -9.45 4.45 21.46
CA SER A 114 -10.87 4.10 21.65
C SER A 114 -11.85 5.12 21.05
N PRO A 115 -11.75 6.44 21.34
CA PRO A 115 -12.66 7.41 20.74
C PRO A 115 -12.46 7.58 19.23
N ILE A 116 -11.25 7.43 18.71
CA ILE A 116 -10.98 7.43 17.25
C ILE A 116 -11.69 6.24 16.60
N PHE A 117 -11.60 5.06 17.21
CA PHE A 117 -12.26 3.87 16.71
C PHE A 117 -13.79 4.01 16.66
N GLU A 118 -14.42 4.58 17.69
CA GLU A 118 -15.86 4.86 17.67
C GLU A 118 -16.26 5.85 16.58
N THR A 119 -15.40 6.83 16.28
CA THR A 119 -15.60 7.77 15.15
C THR A 119 -15.55 7.04 13.81
N ILE A 120 -14.56 6.17 13.59
CA ILE A 120 -14.46 5.32 12.39
C ILE A 120 -15.70 4.45 12.25
N ARG A 121 -16.17 3.85 13.34
CA ARG A 121 -17.38 3.03 13.36
C ARG A 121 -18.63 3.82 12.99
N SER A 122 -18.75 5.06 13.46
CA SER A 122 -19.86 5.95 13.07
C SER A 122 -19.81 6.28 11.59
N LEU A 123 -18.65 6.69 11.07
CA LEU A 123 -18.47 6.99 9.65
C LEU A 123 -18.69 5.76 8.76
N SER A 124 -18.33 4.56 9.19
CA SER A 124 -18.57 3.34 8.41
C SER A 124 -20.06 3.08 8.17
N LYS A 125 -20.91 3.40 9.15
CA LYS A 125 -22.37 3.31 9.01
C LYS A 125 -22.91 4.35 8.03
N GLU A 126 -22.43 5.59 8.16
CA GLU A 126 -22.87 6.68 7.28
C GLU A 126 -22.42 6.51 5.83
N LEU A 127 -21.30 5.79 5.61
CA LEU A 127 -20.80 5.41 4.30
C LEU A 127 -21.40 4.09 3.78
N GLU A 128 -22.21 3.40 4.58
CA GLU A 128 -22.78 2.09 4.25
C GLU A 128 -21.73 1.02 3.97
N ILE A 129 -20.62 1.05 4.72
CA ILE A 129 -19.50 0.10 4.62
C ILE A 129 -19.31 -0.73 5.89
N GLU A 130 -20.25 -0.69 6.82
CA GLU A 130 -20.21 -1.46 8.05
C GLU A 130 -20.09 -2.98 7.83
N ASN A 131 -20.61 -3.48 6.69
CA ASN A 131 -20.48 -4.88 6.33
C ASN A 131 -19.03 -5.29 5.98
N ALA A 132 -18.17 -4.33 5.62
CA ALA A 132 -16.75 -4.58 5.45
C ALA A 132 -16.06 -4.91 6.78
N MET A 133 -16.55 -4.31 7.86
CA MET A 133 -16.11 -4.49 9.22
C MET A 133 -17.20 -5.20 10.02
N ASN A 134 -17.23 -6.52 9.94
CA ASN A 134 -18.23 -7.32 10.63
C ASN A 134 -18.10 -7.24 12.17
N ASP A 135 -19.15 -7.67 12.89
CA ASP A 135 -19.17 -7.65 14.35
C ASP A 135 -17.97 -8.35 15.00
N VAL A 136 -17.38 -9.34 14.33
CA VAL A 136 -16.18 -10.04 14.83
C VAL A 136 -14.96 -9.12 14.86
N ILE A 137 -14.77 -8.28 13.82
CA ILE A 137 -13.68 -7.32 13.78
C ILE A 137 -13.87 -6.26 14.86
N TYR A 138 -15.08 -5.72 14.99
CA TYR A 138 -15.39 -4.75 16.03
C TYR A 138 -15.15 -5.33 17.44
N SER A 139 -15.60 -6.57 17.70
CA SER A 139 -15.34 -7.23 18.99
C SER A 139 -13.85 -7.41 19.24
N ARG A 140 -13.07 -7.87 18.25
CA ARG A 140 -11.62 -8.05 18.41
C ARG A 140 -10.88 -6.72 18.68
N ILE A 141 -11.27 -5.63 18.01
CA ILE A 141 -10.71 -4.31 18.28
C ILE A 141 -11.04 -3.89 19.72
N GLN A 142 -12.31 -4.01 20.13
CA GLN A 142 -12.73 -3.67 21.50
C GLN A 142 -12.02 -4.52 22.55
N ASP A 143 -11.89 -5.83 22.33
CA ASP A 143 -11.18 -6.73 23.25
C ASP A 143 -9.69 -6.33 23.42
N ASN A 144 -9.04 -5.86 22.33
CA ASN A 144 -7.64 -5.39 22.40
C ASN A 144 -7.52 -4.00 23.06
N LEU A 145 -8.50 -3.12 22.87
CA LEU A 145 -8.58 -1.85 23.59
C LEU A 145 -8.74 -2.12 25.10
N ASP A 146 -9.65 -3.00 25.49
CA ASP A 146 -9.92 -3.35 26.90
C ASP A 146 -8.72 -4.07 27.55
N ALA A 147 -8.01 -4.89 26.78
CA ALA A 147 -6.79 -5.57 27.21
C ALA A 147 -5.54 -4.67 27.21
N SER A 148 -5.64 -3.44 26.73
CA SER A 148 -4.52 -2.51 26.54
C SER A 148 -3.36 -3.15 25.75
N ASN A 149 -3.68 -3.80 24.61
CA ASN A 149 -2.72 -4.50 23.76
C ASN A 149 -2.46 -3.73 22.45
N PRO A 150 -1.51 -2.78 22.42
CA PRO A 150 -1.27 -1.90 21.27
C PRO A 150 -0.77 -2.65 20.04
N ASP A 151 0.10 -3.67 20.19
CA ASP A 151 0.64 -4.41 19.05
C ASP A 151 -0.44 -5.19 18.30
N SER A 152 -1.33 -5.84 19.06
CA SER A 152 -2.48 -6.51 18.46
C SER A 152 -3.46 -5.52 17.84
N LEU A 153 -3.67 -4.35 18.45
CA LEU A 153 -4.52 -3.29 17.90
C LEU A 153 -3.95 -2.75 16.60
N PHE A 154 -2.66 -2.49 16.53
CA PHE A 154 -1.96 -2.05 15.32
C PHE A 154 -2.08 -3.08 14.20
N SER A 155 -1.82 -4.36 14.48
CA SER A 155 -1.97 -5.43 13.49
C SER A 155 -3.42 -5.59 13.02
N LEU A 156 -4.38 -5.44 13.93
CA LEU A 156 -5.79 -5.58 13.62
C LEU A 156 -6.33 -4.37 12.81
N SER A 157 -5.81 -3.17 13.06
CA SER A 157 -6.15 -1.99 12.24
C SER A 157 -5.73 -2.20 10.78
N ASN A 158 -4.56 -2.79 10.56
CA ASN A 158 -4.08 -3.15 9.23
C ASN A 158 -4.97 -4.22 8.56
N GLU A 159 -5.29 -5.30 9.26
CA GLU A 159 -6.21 -6.34 8.78
C GLU A 159 -7.58 -5.73 8.40
N THR A 160 -8.07 -4.80 9.22
CA THR A 160 -9.35 -4.12 9.00
C THR A 160 -9.33 -3.24 7.77
N TYR A 161 -8.22 -2.52 7.55
CA TYR A 161 -8.03 -1.71 6.35
C TYR A 161 -8.12 -2.56 5.07
N TYR A 162 -7.38 -3.67 4.99
CA TYR A 162 -7.41 -4.54 3.81
C TYR A 162 -8.76 -5.24 3.60
N LYS A 163 -9.49 -5.54 4.67
CA LYS A 163 -10.85 -6.09 4.55
C LYS A 163 -11.84 -5.06 4.03
N ALA A 164 -11.74 -3.81 4.51
CA ALA A 164 -12.55 -2.71 4.00
C ALA A 164 -12.25 -2.45 2.52
N TYR A 165 -10.97 -2.47 2.15
CA TYR A 165 -10.51 -2.36 0.77
C TYR A 165 -11.16 -3.44 -0.10
N ALA A 166 -10.96 -4.71 0.23
CA ALA A 166 -11.49 -5.83 -0.55
C ALA A 166 -13.03 -5.79 -0.66
N TYR A 167 -13.71 -5.38 0.40
CA TYR A 167 -15.17 -5.23 0.38
C TYR A 167 -15.61 -4.15 -0.62
N LEU A 168 -15.00 -2.96 -0.57
CA LEU A 168 -15.36 -1.85 -1.43
C LEU A 168 -15.05 -2.15 -2.89
N ASP A 169 -13.90 -2.75 -3.17
CA ASP A 169 -13.49 -3.16 -4.51
C ASP A 169 -14.47 -4.20 -5.10
N ASN A 170 -14.80 -5.26 -4.34
CA ASN A 170 -15.72 -6.31 -4.78
C ASN A 170 -17.20 -5.86 -4.90
N ASN A 171 -17.55 -4.67 -4.42
CA ASN A 171 -18.91 -4.14 -4.46
C ASN A 171 -19.05 -2.90 -5.36
N ASP A 172 -18.12 -2.69 -6.29
CA ASP A 172 -18.10 -1.56 -7.23
C ASP A 172 -18.15 -0.18 -6.51
N ARG A 173 -17.51 -0.10 -5.33
CA ARG A 173 -17.42 1.12 -4.50
C ARG A 173 -16.02 1.75 -4.55
N GLY A 174 -15.37 1.63 -5.71
CA GLY A 174 -14.03 2.17 -5.94
C GLY A 174 -13.93 3.68 -5.67
N ASP A 175 -14.99 4.44 -5.93
CA ASP A 175 -15.09 5.88 -5.62
C ASP A 175 -14.84 6.16 -4.13
N VAL A 176 -15.55 5.46 -3.25
CA VAL A 176 -15.37 5.59 -1.79
C VAL A 176 -14.00 5.11 -1.35
N LEU A 177 -13.55 3.98 -1.92
CA LEU A 177 -12.25 3.43 -1.62
C LEU A 177 -11.12 4.40 -1.97
N GLY A 178 -11.15 4.99 -3.18
CA GLY A 178 -10.16 5.97 -3.60
C GLY A 178 -10.07 7.17 -2.65
N MET A 179 -11.21 7.71 -2.23
CA MET A 179 -11.28 8.82 -1.27
C MET A 179 -10.72 8.43 0.11
N ILE A 180 -11.04 7.23 0.62
CA ILE A 180 -10.50 6.70 1.89
C ILE A 180 -8.98 6.59 1.82
N VAL A 181 -8.46 6.03 0.73
CA VAL A 181 -7.01 5.85 0.55
C VAL A 181 -6.29 7.18 0.48
N VAL A 182 -6.81 8.16 -0.28
CA VAL A 182 -6.22 9.51 -0.35
C VAL A 182 -6.23 10.19 1.01
N GLY A 183 -7.36 10.19 1.73
CA GLY A 183 -7.46 10.79 3.05
C GLY A 183 -6.48 10.19 4.05
N GLY A 184 -6.36 8.85 4.05
CA GLY A 184 -5.42 8.12 4.91
C GLY A 184 -3.95 8.38 4.55
N TRP A 185 -3.62 8.48 3.28
CA TRP A 185 -2.27 8.80 2.84
C TRP A 185 -1.85 10.22 3.20
N VAL A 186 -2.72 11.20 2.95
CA VAL A 186 -2.45 12.61 3.30
C VAL A 186 -2.26 12.78 4.81
N GLU A 187 -3.13 12.17 5.62
CA GLU A 187 -3.00 12.22 7.08
C GLU A 187 -1.75 11.49 7.56
N GLY A 188 -1.47 10.31 7.02
CA GLY A 188 -0.25 9.56 7.35
C GLY A 188 1.01 10.38 7.08
N LEU A 189 1.07 11.04 5.92
CA LEU A 189 2.17 11.91 5.55
C LEU A 189 2.24 13.16 6.46
N ASN A 190 1.09 13.77 6.80
CA ASN A 190 1.03 14.88 7.75
C ASN A 190 1.57 14.46 9.13
N ILE A 191 1.16 13.31 9.64
CA ILE A 191 1.61 12.81 10.95
C ILE A 191 3.13 12.62 10.95
N ILE A 192 3.69 11.89 9.98
CA ILE A 192 5.12 11.58 9.98
C ILE A 192 5.98 12.83 9.81
N LEU A 193 5.53 13.83 9.02
CA LEU A 193 6.18 15.14 8.86
C LEU A 193 6.15 15.98 10.14
N ASN A 194 5.24 15.70 11.08
CA ASN A 194 5.11 16.41 12.34
C ASN A 194 5.64 15.63 13.56
N CYS A 195 6.06 14.37 13.38
CA CYS A 195 6.61 13.55 14.46
C CYS A 195 8.02 13.99 14.87
N GLN A 196 8.80 14.59 13.98
CA GLN A 196 10.16 15.04 14.24
C GLN A 196 10.57 16.21 13.36
N ASP A 197 11.65 16.88 13.76
CA ASP A 197 12.33 17.87 12.91
C ASP A 197 13.17 17.16 11.84
N TYR A 198 13.56 17.91 10.79
CA TYR A 198 14.40 17.36 9.74
C TYR A 198 15.74 16.85 10.28
N ASN A 199 16.12 15.65 9.85
CA ASN A 199 17.42 15.05 10.10
C ASN A 199 17.76 14.14 8.92
N ASP A 200 18.78 14.49 8.14
CA ASP A 200 19.19 13.82 6.90
C ASP A 200 19.58 12.33 7.09
N SER A 201 20.00 11.96 8.30
CA SER A 201 20.35 10.58 8.66
C SER A 201 19.19 9.79 9.30
N SER A 202 18.00 10.37 9.37
CA SER A 202 16.83 9.72 9.98
C SER A 202 16.15 8.76 9.03
N GLU A 203 15.92 7.53 9.47
CA GLU A 203 15.09 6.56 8.73
C GLU A 203 13.67 7.08 8.49
N VAL A 204 13.14 7.90 9.39
CA VAL A 204 11.83 8.55 9.23
C VAL A 204 11.85 9.53 8.07
N VAL A 205 12.90 10.36 7.94
CA VAL A 205 13.04 11.30 6.81
C VAL A 205 13.21 10.54 5.49
N GLN A 206 13.99 9.45 5.48
CA GLN A 206 14.09 8.60 4.30
C GLN A 206 12.73 7.98 3.95
N ARG A 207 11.96 7.52 4.92
CA ARG A 207 10.60 6.98 4.70
C ARG A 207 9.64 8.03 4.11
N ILE A 208 9.81 9.32 4.47
CA ILE A 208 9.04 10.42 3.86
C ILE A 208 9.43 10.58 2.40
N ALA A 209 10.73 10.56 2.07
CA ALA A 209 11.21 10.65 0.68
C ALA A 209 10.70 9.46 -0.18
N ASP A 210 10.64 8.25 0.38
CA ASP A 210 10.16 7.05 -0.29
C ASP A 210 8.66 7.08 -0.59
N GLN A 211 7.89 8.00 0.05
CA GLN A 211 6.48 8.20 -0.27
C GLN A 211 6.24 8.68 -1.71
N ARG A 212 7.27 9.09 -2.43
CA ARG A 212 7.22 9.32 -3.88
C ARG A 212 6.65 8.11 -4.61
N LEU A 213 7.17 6.90 -4.33
CA LEU A 213 6.69 5.66 -4.95
C LEU A 213 5.25 5.31 -4.54
N THR A 214 4.91 5.60 -3.28
CA THR A 214 3.54 5.42 -2.78
C THR A 214 2.56 6.33 -3.50
N LEU A 215 2.93 7.60 -3.72
CA LEU A 215 2.12 8.55 -4.47
C LEU A 215 1.92 8.12 -5.92
N GLU A 216 2.97 7.68 -6.61
CA GLU A 216 2.87 7.16 -7.97
C GLU A 216 1.84 6.01 -8.05
N ASN A 217 1.91 5.05 -7.14
CA ASN A 217 0.96 3.94 -7.07
C ASN A 217 -0.47 4.42 -6.76
N LEU A 218 -0.62 5.37 -5.85
CA LEU A 218 -1.91 5.97 -5.51
C LEU A 218 -2.55 6.66 -6.72
N LEU A 219 -1.78 7.45 -7.47
CA LEU A 219 -2.25 8.12 -8.68
C LEU A 219 -2.66 7.12 -9.76
N VAL A 220 -1.86 6.07 -9.99
CA VAL A 220 -2.20 4.98 -10.91
C VAL A 220 -3.47 4.26 -10.48
N PHE A 221 -3.62 3.94 -9.21
CA PHE A 221 -4.83 3.32 -8.66
C PHE A 221 -6.06 4.20 -8.88
N ALA A 222 -5.99 5.47 -8.48
CA ALA A 222 -7.11 6.41 -8.57
C ALA A 222 -7.51 6.71 -10.02
N SER A 223 -6.56 6.77 -10.97
CA SER A 223 -6.85 7.03 -12.40
C SER A 223 -7.71 5.96 -13.07
N ARG A 224 -7.82 4.77 -12.48
CA ARG A 224 -8.67 3.66 -12.98
C ARG A 224 -10.11 3.78 -12.54
N ILE A 225 -10.37 4.62 -11.55
CA ILE A 225 -11.70 4.85 -10.98
C ILE A 225 -12.32 6.03 -11.69
N GLN A 226 -13.39 5.78 -12.45
CA GLN A 226 -14.11 6.83 -13.19
C GLN A 226 -15.04 7.60 -12.22
N ASN A 227 -14.52 8.64 -11.57
CA ASN A 227 -15.29 9.45 -10.63
C ASN A 227 -14.78 10.91 -10.61
N GLU A 228 -15.64 11.87 -10.95
CA GLU A 228 -15.30 13.29 -11.04
C GLU A 228 -14.82 13.89 -9.70
N ASP A 229 -15.44 13.49 -8.57
CA ASP A 229 -15.01 13.94 -7.25
C ASP A 229 -13.59 13.44 -6.93
N LEU A 230 -13.28 12.18 -7.27
CA LEU A 230 -11.96 11.62 -7.07
C LEU A 230 -10.92 12.27 -7.99
N ASP A 231 -11.26 12.55 -9.25
CA ASP A 231 -10.38 13.24 -10.19
C ASP A 231 -10.02 14.64 -9.65
N ASN A 232 -10.98 15.37 -9.10
CA ASN A 232 -10.75 16.68 -8.47
C ASN A 232 -9.85 16.56 -7.23
N ILE A 233 -10.05 15.54 -6.39
CA ILE A 233 -9.21 15.31 -5.20
C ILE A 233 -7.76 15.00 -5.62
N ILE A 234 -7.59 14.17 -6.64
CA ILE A 234 -6.26 13.82 -7.16
C ILE A 234 -5.55 15.05 -7.74
N ALA A 235 -6.27 15.95 -8.39
CA ALA A 235 -5.70 17.19 -8.90
C ALA A 235 -5.11 18.09 -7.80
N GLU A 236 -5.66 18.05 -6.58
CA GLU A 236 -5.10 18.76 -5.42
C GLU A 236 -3.78 18.18 -4.92
N LEU A 237 -3.44 16.93 -5.30
CA LEU A 237 -2.14 16.32 -4.96
C LEU A 237 -1.02 16.74 -5.92
N ALA A 238 -1.32 17.45 -7.01
CA ALA A 238 -0.33 17.87 -8.02
C ALA A 238 0.88 18.63 -7.43
N PRO A 239 0.74 19.54 -6.43
CA PRO A 239 1.91 20.19 -5.84
C PRO A 239 2.84 19.21 -5.09
N VAL A 240 2.30 18.16 -4.49
CA VAL A 240 3.09 17.11 -3.84
C VAL A 240 3.81 16.26 -4.88
N GLU A 241 3.13 15.91 -5.96
CA GLU A 241 3.71 15.18 -7.10
C GLU A 241 4.84 15.97 -7.75
N GLU A 242 4.66 17.28 -7.99
CA GLU A 242 5.68 18.17 -8.55
C GLU A 242 6.92 18.22 -7.66
N LEU A 243 6.76 18.34 -6.33
CA LEU A 243 7.87 18.32 -5.39
C LEU A 243 8.63 17.01 -5.47
N TYR A 244 7.96 15.87 -5.38
CA TYR A 244 8.59 14.55 -5.44
C TYR A 244 9.27 14.27 -6.79
N ASN A 245 8.70 14.73 -7.90
CA ASN A 245 9.29 14.60 -9.23
C ASN A 245 10.52 15.50 -9.42
N GLY A 246 10.67 16.53 -8.60
CA GLY A 246 11.85 17.42 -8.57
C GLY A 246 13.04 16.83 -7.80
N LEU A 247 12.85 15.77 -7.01
CA LEU A 247 13.90 15.17 -6.21
C LEU A 247 14.94 14.42 -7.07
N VAL A 248 16.19 14.51 -6.66
CA VAL A 248 17.29 13.78 -7.31
C VAL A 248 17.33 12.34 -6.79
N VAL A 249 17.13 11.40 -7.70
CA VAL A 249 17.26 9.97 -7.43
C VAL A 249 18.60 9.50 -7.96
N THR A 250 19.44 8.95 -7.09
CA THR A 250 20.71 8.33 -7.44
C THR A 250 20.56 6.81 -7.39
N GLU A 251 20.72 6.16 -8.53
CA GLU A 251 20.75 4.70 -8.58
C GLU A 251 22.10 4.20 -8.09
N ASP A 252 22.11 3.32 -7.09
CA ASP A 252 23.31 2.61 -6.68
C ASP A 252 23.63 1.55 -7.72
N SER A 253 24.71 1.78 -8.49
CA SER A 253 25.15 0.87 -9.55
C SER A 253 25.82 -0.40 -9.02
N ASP A 254 26.10 -0.48 -7.74
CA ASP A 254 26.74 -1.62 -7.10
C ASP A 254 25.67 -2.63 -6.64
N PHE A 255 25.28 -3.49 -7.56
CA PHE A 255 24.51 -4.70 -7.23
C PHE A 255 25.43 -5.61 -6.39
N THR A 256 25.36 -5.52 -5.06
CA THR A 256 26.02 -6.47 -4.16
C THR A 256 25.03 -7.55 -3.77
N THR A 257 25.40 -8.80 -4.00
CA THR A 257 24.72 -9.94 -3.41
C THR A 257 25.52 -10.36 -2.18
N ASP A 258 25.04 -10.05 -1.01
CA ASP A 258 25.58 -10.57 0.23
C ASP A 258 24.77 -11.78 0.67
N GLU A 259 25.45 -12.88 0.94
CA GLU A 259 24.83 -14.08 1.52
C GLU A 259 24.98 -13.96 3.04
N SER A 260 23.83 -13.81 3.75
CA SER A 260 23.81 -13.78 5.21
C SER A 260 24.25 -15.15 5.77
N GLU A 261 24.76 -15.17 7.02
CA GLU A 261 25.19 -16.42 7.71
C GLU A 261 24.09 -17.51 7.76
N ASP A 262 22.83 -17.14 7.56
CA ASP A 262 21.66 -18.03 7.50
C ASP A 262 21.31 -18.50 6.07
N GLY A 263 22.15 -18.23 5.07
CA GLY A 263 21.93 -18.66 3.67
C GLY A 263 20.84 -17.87 2.93
N VAL A 264 20.45 -16.71 3.43
CA VAL A 264 19.52 -15.80 2.76
C VAL A 264 20.32 -14.86 1.87
N VAL A 265 20.04 -14.90 0.57
CA VAL A 265 20.64 -13.96 -0.39
C VAL A 265 19.97 -12.61 -0.23
N VAL A 266 20.70 -11.62 0.28
CA VAL A 266 20.26 -10.23 0.34
C VAL A 266 20.73 -9.54 -0.94
N PHE A 267 19.78 -9.10 -1.75
CA PHE A 267 20.09 -8.26 -2.91
C PHE A 267 20.28 -6.84 -2.41
N GLY A 268 21.53 -6.37 -2.38
CA GLY A 268 21.86 -4.97 -2.17
C GLY A 268 21.86 -4.26 -3.52
N GLY A 269 21.20 -3.15 -3.58
CA GLY A 269 21.08 -2.27 -4.74
C GLY A 269 19.78 -1.50 -4.55
N GLY A 270 19.86 -0.21 -4.36
CA GLY A 270 18.71 0.64 -4.12
C GLY A 270 18.92 1.98 -4.80
N SER A 271 17.85 2.73 -4.97
CA SER A 271 17.94 4.14 -5.29
C SER A 271 17.93 4.95 -3.99
N THR A 272 18.86 5.90 -3.86
CA THR A 272 18.83 6.88 -2.78
C THR A 272 18.17 8.15 -3.30
N VAL A 273 17.15 8.63 -2.59
CA VAL A 273 16.49 9.89 -2.90
C VAL A 273 17.15 10.99 -2.08
N SER A 274 17.66 12.02 -2.77
CA SER A 274 18.17 13.22 -2.10
C SER A 274 17.00 14.10 -1.67
N PHE A 275 16.80 14.24 -0.35
CA PHE A 275 15.68 14.96 0.25
C PHE A 275 16.23 15.97 1.27
N SER A 276 16.21 17.25 0.90
CA SER A 276 16.79 18.33 1.69
C SER A 276 15.84 18.84 2.78
N GLU A 277 16.37 19.65 3.71
CA GLU A 277 15.54 20.36 4.71
C GLU A 277 14.53 21.31 4.05
N GLU A 278 14.90 21.93 2.92
CA GLU A 278 13.98 22.78 2.15
C GLU A 278 12.84 21.95 1.57
N ASP A 279 13.12 20.79 0.97
CA ASP A 279 12.11 19.87 0.43
C ASP A 279 11.18 19.38 1.54
N PHE A 280 11.73 19.02 2.70
CA PHE A 280 10.97 18.60 3.87
C PHE A 280 9.98 19.68 4.33
N ASN A 281 10.45 20.91 4.49
CA ASN A 281 9.62 22.03 4.95
C ASN A 281 8.56 22.44 3.91
N ASN A 282 8.91 22.40 2.62
CA ASN A 282 7.98 22.65 1.53
C ASN A 282 6.88 21.58 1.48
N LEU A 283 7.26 20.30 1.55
CA LEU A 283 6.32 19.18 1.60
C LEU A 283 5.37 19.31 2.80
N LYS A 284 5.92 19.61 3.98
CA LYS A 284 5.14 19.82 5.20
C LYS A 284 4.08 20.91 5.06
N SER A 285 4.43 22.03 4.40
CA SER A 285 3.50 23.13 4.14
C SER A 285 2.39 22.71 3.16
N ILE A 286 2.75 22.09 2.04
CA ILE A 286 1.80 21.65 1.01
C ILE A 286 0.82 20.62 1.60
N VAL A 287 1.32 19.64 2.33
CA VAL A 287 0.50 18.59 2.94
C VAL A 287 -0.45 19.18 3.99
N ALA A 288 0.01 20.16 4.78
CA ALA A 288 -0.84 20.82 5.76
C ALA A 288 -2.01 21.58 5.12
N GLU A 289 -1.80 22.22 3.96
CA GLU A 289 -2.86 22.94 3.21
C GLU A 289 -3.90 21.94 2.66
N ILE A 290 -3.46 20.86 2.02
CA ILE A 290 -4.36 19.81 1.49
C ILE A 290 -5.15 19.16 2.63
N ARG A 291 -4.47 18.79 3.72
CA ARG A 291 -5.10 18.24 4.90
C ARG A 291 -6.17 19.16 5.47
N ALA A 292 -5.90 20.46 5.58
CA ALA A 292 -6.87 21.42 6.07
C ALA A 292 -8.17 21.39 5.26
N SER A 293 -8.07 21.34 3.93
CA SER A 293 -9.23 21.24 3.04
C SER A 293 -10.00 19.93 3.22
N ILE A 294 -9.30 18.82 3.48
CA ILE A 294 -9.92 17.52 3.76
C ILE A 294 -10.70 17.54 5.08
N ILE A 295 -10.04 17.96 6.18
CA ILE A 295 -10.65 17.90 7.52
C ILE A 295 -11.78 18.93 7.71
N ASP A 296 -11.77 20.03 6.96
CA ASP A 296 -12.83 21.03 6.94
C ASP A 296 -13.98 20.63 5.98
N GLY A 297 -13.83 19.56 5.20
CA GLY A 297 -14.84 19.06 4.26
C GLY A 297 -15.06 19.98 3.07
N THR A 298 -14.06 20.81 2.72
CA THR A 298 -14.12 21.75 1.60
C THR A 298 -13.56 21.20 0.30
N LEU A 299 -12.72 20.19 0.38
CA LEU A 299 -12.18 19.43 -0.75
C LEU A 299 -13.18 18.46 -1.34
#